data_ecb18dc35267aee46f95488f68baef58
#
_entry.id   ecb18dc35267aee46f95488f68baef58
#
_cell.length_a   1.000
_cell.length_b   1.000
_cell.length_c   1.000
_cell.angle_alpha   90.00
_cell.angle_beta   90.00
_cell.angle_gamma   90.00
#
_symmetry.space_group_name_H-M   'P 1'
#
loop_
_entity.id
_entity.type
_entity.pdbx_description
1 polymer ?
#
loop_
_entity_poly.entity_id
_entity_poly.type
_entity_poly.pdbx_seq_one_letter_code
_entity_poly.pdbx_strand_id
1 'polypeptide(L)'
;ALGEVTGESARRMVAAAQRHLVVPGAVRSLAPLPVVPPLAVRTDDGDFLNNPNEPYWGRYEGDEDTRRKPAYHNGTAWVWSLPMFCEALVRAWDFSPESVTAARSYLLSMEPLLNEGCLGHLPEVLDGDAPHAQRGCDAQAWSVSEAYRVWKILNCNE
;
A
#
# COMPACT_ATOMS: atom_id res chain seq x y z
N ALA A 1 11.30 -1.95 -8.23
CA ALA A 1 11.90 -3.26 -8.24
C ALA A 1 12.39 -3.72 -9.62
N LEU A 2 11.87 -3.15 -10.72
CA LEU A 2 12.29 -3.51 -12.09
C LEU A 2 13.68 -2.98 -12.50
N GLY A 3 14.32 -2.14 -11.67
CA GLY A 3 15.67 -1.63 -11.95
C GLY A 3 15.72 -0.44 -12.93
N GLU A 4 14.57 0.09 -13.33
CA GLU A 4 14.49 1.24 -14.26
C GLU A 4 14.93 2.55 -13.62
N VAL A 5 14.74 2.70 -12.31
CA VAL A 5 15.17 3.85 -11.52
C VAL A 5 16.18 3.40 -10.48
N THR A 6 17.34 4.03 -10.44
CA THR A 6 18.46 3.66 -9.57
C THR A 6 19.05 4.87 -8.85
N GLY A 7 19.97 4.62 -7.92
CA GLY A 7 20.73 5.66 -7.22
C GLY A 7 19.85 6.60 -6.41
N GLU A 8 20.21 7.88 -6.40
CA GLU A 8 19.55 8.89 -5.57
C GLU A 8 18.06 9.09 -5.93
N SER A 9 17.69 8.94 -7.21
CA SER A 9 16.29 9.02 -7.63
C SER A 9 15.45 7.91 -7.03
N ALA A 10 15.96 6.66 -6.99
CA ALA A 10 15.28 5.54 -6.34
C ALA A 10 15.11 5.79 -4.85
N ARG A 11 16.15 6.27 -4.15
CA ARG A 11 16.10 6.60 -2.71
C ARG A 11 15.05 7.67 -2.41
N ARG A 12 14.98 8.72 -3.22
CA ARG A 12 13.97 9.78 -3.08
C ARG A 12 12.55 9.27 -3.29
N MET A 13 12.33 8.39 -4.27
CA MET A 13 11.02 7.77 -4.50
C MET A 13 10.59 6.89 -3.33
N VAL A 14 11.48 6.05 -2.82
CA VAL A 14 11.22 5.21 -1.65
C VAL A 14 10.92 6.05 -0.41
N ALA A 15 11.71 7.11 -0.16
CA ALA A 15 11.49 8.02 0.96
C ALA A 15 10.12 8.75 0.87
N ALA A 16 9.71 9.15 -0.32
CA ALA A 16 8.40 9.76 -0.55
C ALA A 16 7.26 8.76 -0.30
N ALA A 17 7.37 7.53 -0.82
CA ALA A 17 6.40 6.47 -0.57
C ALA A 17 6.31 6.13 0.93
N GLN A 18 7.44 5.99 1.60
CA GLN A 18 7.51 5.75 3.05
C GLN A 18 6.77 6.81 3.85
N ARG A 19 7.02 8.07 3.52
CA ARG A 19 6.44 9.22 4.26
C ARG A 19 4.94 9.36 4.08
N HIS A 20 4.42 9.11 2.88
CA HIS A 20 3.07 9.52 2.51
C HIS A 20 2.11 8.36 2.26
N LEU A 21 2.62 7.18 1.91
CA LEU A 21 1.79 6.06 1.47
C LEU A 21 1.83 4.85 2.41
N VAL A 22 2.99 4.53 3.00
CA VAL A 22 3.14 3.34 3.85
C VAL A 22 2.35 3.47 5.13
N VAL A 23 1.58 2.43 5.43
CA VAL A 23 0.86 2.21 6.69
C VAL A 23 1.19 0.81 7.22
N PRO A 24 0.90 0.48 8.48
CA PRO A 24 1.09 -0.88 8.98
C PRO A 24 0.36 -1.90 8.10
N GLY A 25 1.11 -2.86 7.56
CA GLY A 25 0.57 -3.96 6.74
C GLY A 25 0.28 -3.64 5.27
N ALA A 26 0.33 -2.37 4.82
CA ALA A 26 -0.08 -2.01 3.46
C ALA A 26 0.53 -0.70 2.94
N VAL A 27 0.24 -0.37 1.68
CA VAL A 27 0.60 0.92 1.06
C VAL A 27 -0.65 1.56 0.46
N ARG A 28 -0.92 2.80 0.81
CA ARG A 28 -2.04 3.58 0.27
C ARG A 28 -1.93 3.76 -1.24
N SER A 29 -3.06 3.72 -1.92
CA SER A 29 -3.15 4.00 -3.34
C SER A 29 -3.03 5.51 -3.67
N LEU A 30 -3.34 6.38 -2.70
CA LEU A 30 -3.19 7.83 -2.79
C LEU A 30 -2.76 8.39 -1.42
N ALA A 31 -1.92 9.40 -1.43
CA ALA A 31 -1.52 10.12 -0.22
C ALA A 31 -2.66 11.05 0.27
N PRO A 32 -2.85 11.24 1.59
CA PRO A 32 -3.81 12.20 2.14
C PRO A 32 -3.27 13.64 2.03
N LEU A 33 -3.05 14.09 0.79
CA LEU A 33 -2.48 15.40 0.45
C LEU A 33 -3.30 16.05 -0.67
N PRO A 34 -3.37 17.37 -0.72
CA PRO A 34 -3.91 18.09 -1.87
C PRO A 34 -3.17 17.75 -3.16
N VAL A 35 -3.88 17.74 -4.29
CA VAL A 35 -3.32 17.42 -5.60
C VAL A 35 -3.49 18.56 -6.60
N VAL A 36 -2.51 18.68 -7.50
CA VAL A 36 -2.55 19.62 -8.62
C VAL A 36 -2.00 18.87 -9.86
N PRO A 37 -2.75 18.76 -10.95
CA PRO A 37 -4.12 19.28 -11.20
C PRO A 37 -5.18 18.53 -10.37
N PRO A 38 -6.39 19.11 -10.25
CA PRO A 38 -7.50 18.48 -9.53
C PRO A 38 -7.87 17.11 -10.07
N LEU A 39 -8.15 16.14 -9.20
CA LEU A 39 -8.59 14.79 -9.56
C LEU A 39 -10.10 14.64 -9.28
N ALA A 40 -10.92 14.79 -10.32
CA ALA A 40 -12.38 14.67 -10.21
C ALA A 40 -12.84 13.22 -10.35
N VAL A 41 -13.60 12.72 -9.37
CA VAL A 41 -14.41 11.50 -9.48
C VAL A 41 -15.85 11.91 -9.62
N ARG A 42 -16.54 11.42 -10.68
CA ARG A 42 -17.91 11.84 -11.01
C ARG A 42 -18.85 10.65 -11.11
N THR A 43 -20.14 10.93 -10.88
CA THR A 43 -21.23 10.02 -11.25
C THR A 43 -21.43 10.03 -12.77
N ASP A 44 -22.25 9.12 -13.27
CA ASP A 44 -22.65 9.09 -14.68
C ASP A 44 -23.43 10.36 -15.08
N ASP A 45 -24.14 10.99 -14.14
CA ASP A 45 -24.85 12.24 -14.32
C ASP A 45 -23.92 13.49 -14.27
N GLY A 46 -22.64 13.29 -13.95
CA GLY A 46 -21.63 14.32 -13.95
C GLY A 46 -21.39 15.04 -12.61
N ASP A 47 -22.11 14.66 -11.57
CA ASP A 47 -21.91 15.21 -10.21
C ASP A 47 -20.60 14.76 -9.59
N PHE A 48 -19.97 15.62 -8.80
CA PHE A 48 -18.75 15.27 -8.07
C PHE A 48 -19.06 14.35 -6.88
N LEU A 49 -18.34 13.23 -6.81
CA LEU A 49 -18.35 12.32 -5.65
C LEU A 49 -17.29 12.70 -4.62
N ASN A 50 -16.26 13.47 -5.00
CA ASN A 50 -15.15 13.85 -4.14
C ASN A 50 -14.87 15.36 -4.20
N ASN A 51 -14.00 15.84 -3.29
CA ASN A 51 -13.32 17.13 -3.47
C ASN A 51 -12.17 16.94 -4.46
N PRO A 52 -12.21 17.53 -5.66
CA PRO A 52 -11.18 17.31 -6.68
C PRO A 52 -9.76 17.74 -6.27
N ASN A 53 -9.63 18.71 -5.36
CA ASN A 53 -8.32 19.17 -4.88
C ASN A 53 -7.78 18.34 -3.71
N GLU A 54 -8.67 17.61 -3.00
CA GLU A 54 -8.38 16.73 -1.88
C GLU A 54 -9.05 15.37 -2.13
N PRO A 55 -8.61 14.62 -3.15
CA PRO A 55 -9.30 13.43 -3.63
C PRO A 55 -9.11 12.20 -2.73
N TYR A 56 -8.28 12.29 -1.70
CA TYR A 56 -8.02 11.19 -0.79
C TYR A 56 -9.29 10.69 -0.10
N TRP A 57 -9.50 9.39 -0.14
CA TRP A 57 -10.64 8.70 0.46
C TRP A 57 -10.18 7.44 1.19
N GLY A 58 -9.84 7.59 2.48
CA GLY A 58 -9.16 6.57 3.28
C GLY A 58 -10.05 5.43 3.78
N ARG A 59 -11.39 5.49 3.61
CA ARG A 59 -12.33 4.48 4.09
C ARG A 59 -12.96 3.71 2.95
N TYR A 60 -12.74 2.39 2.92
CA TYR A 60 -13.37 1.46 1.95
C TYR A 60 -14.64 0.86 2.57
N GLU A 61 -15.68 1.66 2.71
CA GLU A 61 -16.94 1.29 3.35
C GLU A 61 -18.15 1.99 2.73
N GLY A 62 -19.35 1.49 3.04
CA GLY A 62 -20.61 2.08 2.56
C GLY A 62 -21.07 1.53 1.22
N ASP A 63 -21.84 2.35 0.50
CA ASP A 63 -22.38 1.99 -0.82
C ASP A 63 -21.27 1.73 -1.85
N GLU A 64 -21.52 0.74 -2.72
CA GLU A 64 -20.47 0.31 -3.65
C GLU A 64 -20.12 1.40 -4.68
N ASP A 65 -21.11 2.00 -5.30
CA ASP A 65 -20.87 2.89 -6.43
C ASP A 65 -20.43 4.28 -6.01
N THR A 66 -20.99 4.79 -4.91
CA THR A 66 -20.75 6.17 -4.44
C THR A 66 -19.66 6.29 -3.38
N ARG A 67 -19.25 5.17 -2.76
CA ARG A 67 -18.28 5.15 -1.65
C ARG A 67 -17.10 4.24 -1.90
N ARG A 68 -17.33 2.92 -2.03
CA ARG A 68 -16.24 1.94 -2.09
C ARG A 68 -15.44 2.02 -3.39
N LYS A 69 -16.09 2.03 -4.55
CA LYS A 69 -15.39 2.16 -5.85
C LYS A 69 -14.54 3.45 -5.93
N PRO A 70 -15.07 4.64 -5.56
CA PRO A 70 -14.24 5.84 -5.51
C PRO A 70 -13.04 5.73 -4.57
N ALA A 71 -13.17 5.08 -3.41
CA ALA A 71 -12.08 4.91 -2.45
C ALA A 71 -11.01 3.92 -2.91
N TYR A 72 -11.36 2.92 -3.72
CA TYR A 72 -10.55 1.74 -4.04
C TYR A 72 -9.14 2.07 -4.56
N HIS A 73 -9.01 3.12 -5.36
CA HIS A 73 -7.74 3.62 -5.88
C HIS A 73 -7.40 5.06 -5.45
N ASN A 74 -8.18 5.63 -4.54
CA ASN A 74 -7.99 7.01 -4.08
C ASN A 74 -7.76 7.13 -2.57
N GLY A 75 -7.17 6.11 -1.94
CA GLY A 75 -6.83 6.16 -0.53
C GLY A 75 -6.75 4.80 0.16
N THR A 76 -7.53 3.82 -0.30
CA THR A 76 -7.45 2.42 0.17
C THR A 76 -6.01 1.92 0.14
N ALA A 77 -5.59 1.25 1.20
CA ALA A 77 -4.25 0.70 1.33
C ALA A 77 -4.20 -0.76 0.88
N TRP A 78 -3.31 -1.08 -0.06
CA TRP A 78 -3.19 -2.39 -0.66
C TRP A 78 -2.12 -3.22 0.03
N VAL A 79 -2.48 -4.42 0.45
CA VAL A 79 -1.60 -5.29 1.24
C VAL A 79 -0.46 -5.84 0.39
N TRP A 80 -0.72 -6.31 -0.84
CA TRP A 80 0.30 -6.85 -1.75
C TRP A 80 1.39 -5.84 -2.13
N SER A 81 1.13 -4.56 -2.04
CA SER A 81 2.09 -3.51 -2.41
C SER A 81 3.15 -3.22 -1.35
N LEU A 82 2.92 -3.59 -0.07
CA LEU A 82 3.92 -3.42 0.98
C LEU A 82 5.17 -4.30 0.76
N PRO A 83 5.07 -5.58 0.41
CA PRO A 83 6.26 -6.36 0.03
C PRO A 83 7.03 -5.75 -1.14
N MET A 84 6.35 -5.23 -2.16
CA MET A 84 7.01 -4.53 -3.27
C MET A 84 7.75 -3.27 -2.82
N PHE A 85 7.19 -2.51 -1.87
CA PHE A 85 7.89 -1.40 -1.24
C PHE A 85 9.14 -1.88 -0.48
N CYS A 86 9.06 -2.99 0.27
CA CYS A 86 10.20 -3.57 0.98
C CYS A 86 11.32 -3.97 0.01
N GLU A 87 11.00 -4.58 -1.14
CA GLU A 87 11.98 -4.90 -2.18
C GLU A 87 12.58 -3.62 -2.78
N ALA A 88 11.77 -2.61 -3.09
CA ALA A 88 12.27 -1.34 -3.61
C ALA A 88 13.21 -0.65 -2.62
N LEU A 89 12.90 -0.71 -1.33
CA LEU A 89 13.75 -0.18 -0.26
C LEU A 89 15.14 -0.82 -0.28
N VAL A 90 15.24 -2.14 -0.21
CA VAL A 90 16.57 -2.79 -0.18
C VAL A 90 17.36 -2.59 -1.47
N ARG A 91 16.69 -2.58 -2.63
CA ARG A 91 17.35 -2.31 -3.91
C ARG A 91 17.88 -0.88 -4.01
N ALA A 92 17.15 0.12 -3.48
CA ALA A 92 17.58 1.52 -3.48
C ALA A 92 18.83 1.78 -2.63
N TRP A 93 19.09 0.94 -1.63
CA TRP A 93 20.27 0.98 -0.74
C TRP A 93 21.20 -0.21 -0.91
N ASP A 94 21.20 -0.84 -2.10
CA ASP A 94 22.11 -1.92 -2.51
C ASP A 94 22.20 -3.06 -1.48
N PHE A 95 21.05 -3.43 -0.87
CA PHE A 95 20.94 -4.46 0.17
C PHE A 95 21.83 -4.22 1.39
N SER A 96 22.04 -2.95 1.78
CA SER A 96 22.76 -2.66 3.00
C SER A 96 22.07 -3.33 4.21
N PRO A 97 22.84 -3.73 5.27
CA PRO A 97 22.27 -4.38 6.45
C PRO A 97 21.13 -3.57 7.11
N GLU A 98 21.24 -2.25 7.09
CA GLU A 98 20.23 -1.33 7.63
C GLU A 98 18.95 -1.36 6.80
N SER A 99 19.09 -1.37 5.46
CA SER A 99 17.93 -1.43 4.56
C SER A 99 17.21 -2.78 4.65
N VAL A 100 17.95 -3.88 4.79
CA VAL A 100 17.38 -5.21 4.99
C VAL A 100 16.65 -5.29 6.32
N THR A 101 17.24 -4.79 7.40
CA THR A 101 16.60 -4.73 8.73
C THR A 101 15.32 -3.90 8.69
N ALA A 102 15.34 -2.74 8.05
CA ALA A 102 14.17 -1.88 7.89
C ALA A 102 13.07 -2.58 7.07
N ALA A 103 13.42 -3.20 5.94
CA ALA A 103 12.47 -3.92 5.10
C ALA A 103 11.83 -5.11 5.82
N ARG A 104 12.60 -5.87 6.60
CA ARG A 104 12.07 -6.95 7.47
C ARG A 104 11.08 -6.40 8.49
N SER A 105 11.37 -5.26 9.12
CA SER A 105 10.46 -4.63 10.08
C SER A 105 9.14 -4.19 9.44
N TYR A 106 9.19 -3.64 8.22
CA TYR A 106 7.97 -3.33 7.46
C TYR A 106 7.18 -4.60 7.10
N LEU A 107 7.85 -5.63 6.61
CA LEU A 107 7.19 -6.89 6.24
C LEU A 107 6.53 -7.56 7.45
N LEU A 108 7.16 -7.53 8.63
CA LEU A 108 6.61 -8.04 9.89
C LEU A 108 5.35 -7.27 10.34
N SER A 109 5.13 -6.05 9.89
CA SER A 109 3.87 -5.32 10.18
C SER A 109 2.62 -5.97 9.58
N MET A 110 2.80 -6.96 8.67
CA MET A 110 1.70 -7.78 8.13
C MET A 110 1.30 -8.93 9.05
N GLU A 111 2.14 -9.31 10.03
CA GLU A 111 1.89 -10.47 10.90
C GLU A 111 0.54 -10.38 11.66
N PRO A 112 0.15 -9.23 12.24
CA PRO A 112 -1.15 -9.12 12.90
C PRO A 112 -2.33 -9.46 11.98
N LEU A 113 -2.21 -9.18 10.67
CA LEU A 113 -3.27 -9.45 9.68
C LEU A 113 -3.55 -10.95 9.53
N LEU A 114 -2.57 -11.82 9.79
CA LEU A 114 -2.72 -13.28 9.73
C LEU A 114 -3.61 -13.83 10.86
N ASN A 115 -3.85 -13.05 11.90
CA ASN A 115 -4.62 -13.44 13.09
C ASN A 115 -6.02 -12.81 13.11
N GLU A 116 -6.40 -12.11 12.03
CA GLU A 116 -7.71 -11.47 11.87
C GLU A 116 -8.36 -11.94 10.57
N GLY A 117 -9.67 -11.73 10.42
CA GLY A 117 -10.41 -12.12 9.21
C GLY A 117 -10.28 -13.60 8.89
N CYS A 118 -9.74 -13.94 7.73
CA CYS A 118 -9.43 -15.32 7.34
C CYS A 118 -8.07 -15.74 7.93
N LEU A 119 -8.10 -16.48 9.04
CA LEU A 119 -6.90 -16.87 9.80
C LEU A 119 -5.84 -17.55 8.92
N GLY A 120 -4.59 -17.09 9.05
CA GLY A 120 -3.45 -17.60 8.28
C GLY A 120 -3.37 -17.05 6.84
N HIS A 121 -4.25 -16.10 6.48
CA HIS A 121 -4.26 -15.44 5.18
C HIS A 121 -4.05 -13.93 5.31
N LEU A 122 -3.73 -13.29 4.20
CA LEU A 122 -3.62 -11.84 4.11
C LEU A 122 -4.80 -11.28 3.30
N PRO A 123 -5.41 -10.17 3.74
CA PRO A 123 -6.52 -9.56 3.03
C PRO A 123 -6.06 -8.86 1.73
N GLU A 124 -7.03 -8.45 0.95
CA GLU A 124 -6.81 -7.66 -0.26
C GLU A 124 -6.35 -6.24 0.06
N VAL A 125 -7.15 -5.54 0.87
CA VAL A 125 -6.96 -4.13 1.18
C VAL A 125 -7.26 -3.84 2.66
N LEU A 126 -6.75 -2.70 3.12
CA LEU A 126 -7.07 -2.09 4.40
C LEU A 126 -7.66 -0.69 4.17
N ASP A 127 -8.41 -0.18 5.14
CA ASP A 127 -8.68 1.26 5.17
C ASP A 127 -7.36 2.03 5.21
N GLY A 128 -7.24 3.06 4.38
CA GLY A 128 -6.07 3.95 4.40
C GLY A 128 -5.98 4.79 5.67
N ASP A 129 -7.10 4.99 6.38
CA ASP A 129 -7.18 5.66 7.67
C ASP A 129 -7.06 4.67 8.83
N ALA A 130 -6.45 5.13 9.93
CA ALA A 130 -6.41 4.34 11.15
C ALA A 130 -7.85 4.02 11.64
N PRO A 131 -8.08 2.82 12.20
CA PRO A 131 -7.13 1.80 12.62
C PRO A 131 -6.67 0.84 11.49
N HIS A 132 -6.87 1.16 10.21
CA HIS A 132 -6.52 0.34 9.06
C HIS A 132 -7.26 -1.00 9.03
N ALA A 133 -8.58 -0.95 9.20
CA ALA A 133 -9.42 -2.14 9.23
C ALA A 133 -9.33 -2.94 7.92
N GLN A 134 -9.32 -4.27 8.03
CA GLN A 134 -9.33 -5.17 6.87
C GLN A 134 -10.62 -4.99 6.06
N ARG A 135 -10.48 -4.98 4.73
CA ARG A 135 -11.57 -4.81 3.77
C ARG A 135 -11.31 -5.68 2.53
N GLY A 136 -12.30 -5.71 1.66
CA GLY A 136 -12.24 -6.46 0.41
C GLY A 136 -12.26 -7.97 0.65
N CYS A 137 -11.47 -8.73 -0.11
CA CYS A 137 -11.33 -10.16 0.03
C CYS A 137 -10.47 -10.51 1.25
N ASP A 138 -10.96 -11.37 2.15
CA ASP A 138 -10.27 -11.74 3.39
C ASP A 138 -9.01 -12.61 3.15
N ALA A 139 -8.94 -13.31 2.02
CA ALA A 139 -7.86 -14.23 1.67
C ALA A 139 -7.39 -13.97 0.24
N GLN A 140 -6.52 -13.00 0.07
CA GLN A 140 -6.00 -12.59 -1.23
C GLN A 140 -4.70 -13.32 -1.56
N ALA A 141 -4.72 -14.17 -2.58
CA ALA A 141 -3.55 -14.95 -2.99
C ALA A 141 -2.35 -14.06 -3.38
N TRP A 142 -2.61 -12.93 -4.02
CA TRP A 142 -1.57 -11.98 -4.41
C TRP A 142 -0.85 -11.38 -3.20
N SER A 143 -1.58 -11.02 -2.15
CA SER A 143 -0.98 -10.50 -0.90
C SER A 143 -0.02 -11.53 -0.28
N VAL A 144 -0.43 -12.79 -0.22
CA VAL A 144 0.38 -13.88 0.35
C VAL A 144 1.60 -14.19 -0.53
N SER A 145 1.42 -14.31 -1.84
CA SER A 145 2.51 -14.67 -2.76
C SER A 145 3.61 -13.61 -2.81
N GLU A 146 3.23 -12.32 -2.79
CA GLU A 146 4.20 -11.23 -2.75
C GLU A 146 4.92 -11.15 -1.40
N ALA A 147 4.21 -11.33 -0.29
CA ALA A 147 4.83 -11.39 1.04
C ALA A 147 5.87 -12.51 1.11
N TYR A 148 5.53 -13.71 0.65
CA TYR A 148 6.44 -14.86 0.63
C TYR A 148 7.64 -14.64 -0.31
N ARG A 149 7.39 -14.10 -1.52
CA ARG A 149 8.45 -13.81 -2.49
C ARG A 149 9.50 -12.86 -1.91
N VAL A 150 9.04 -11.77 -1.31
CA VAL A 150 9.94 -10.75 -0.74
C VAL A 150 10.59 -11.24 0.54
N TRP A 151 9.87 -11.99 1.39
CA TRP A 151 10.47 -12.66 2.54
C TRP A 151 11.67 -13.52 2.15
N LYS A 152 11.56 -14.31 1.06
CA LYS A 152 12.69 -15.08 0.52
C LYS A 152 13.85 -14.19 0.07
N ILE A 153 13.58 -13.09 -0.64
CA ILE A 153 14.61 -12.15 -1.08
C ILE A 153 15.40 -11.60 0.12
N LEU A 154 14.69 -11.25 1.20
CA LEU A 154 15.31 -10.67 2.40
C LEU A 154 16.11 -11.69 3.24
N ASN A 155 15.86 -13.00 3.10
CA ASN A 155 16.49 -14.05 3.89
C ASN A 155 17.44 -14.96 3.11
N CYS A 156 17.48 -14.90 1.76
CA CYS A 156 18.37 -15.73 0.94
C CYS A 156 19.70 -15.05 0.58
N ASN A 157 19.98 -13.86 1.10
CA ASN A 157 21.23 -13.12 0.90
C ASN A 157 22.14 -13.17 2.14
N GLU A 158 21.96 -14.18 3.00
CA GLU A 158 22.85 -14.51 4.12
C GLU A 158 23.87 -15.57 3.71
#